data_8f4cf83181d3c4b70bdd5a5a0c62a88b
#
_entry.id   8f4cf83181d3c4b70bdd5a5a0c62a88b
#
_cell.length_a   1.000
_cell.length_b   1.000
_cell.length_c   1.000
_cell.angle_alpha   90.00
_cell.angle_beta   90.00
_cell.angle_gamma   90.00
#
_symmetry.space_group_name_H-M   'P 1'
#
loop_
_entity.id
_entity.type
_entity.pdbx_description
1 polymer ?
#
loop_
_entity_poly.entity_id
_entity_poly.type
_entity_poly.pdbx_seq_one_letter_code
_entity_poly.pdbx_strand_id
1 'polypeptide(L)'
;TGLDSDWMTDHPDWFVGQSECPFPVYRFDGQDLSSRPEIGVYLEDHYYDRSDAAVVFKRIDRRSGEVRFVYHGNDGTSMPWNDTAQLDYLNEEVRSRVIETIIDVAHRFPIIRFDAAMTLTRRHYQRLWFPAPGTAGDIPSRAEHGMSQEQFLAAMPHEFWREVVDRVAAEAPDTLLLAEAFWLMEGYFVRTLGMHRVYNSAFMNMLRDGETEKFRQLIKETLVFDPGILKRYVNFMSNPDEQSAIEQFGDGDRYIGTCVLMSTLPGLPMFGHGQVEGFRERYGMEYSQAYWDEQSREDLVGRHVREIVPLLRQRDVFADVENFRLYDLVAFGGEVDGNVLAYSNGIGDRATLVLFNNSGHPCLLY
;
A
#
# COMPACT_ATOMS: atom_id res chain seq x y z
N THR A 1 12.96 -7.69 -2.46
CA THR A 1 13.91 -7.19 -3.47
C THR A 1 13.69 -7.89 -4.81
N GLY A 2 14.22 -7.35 -5.91
CA GLY A 2 14.10 -7.98 -7.23
C GLY A 2 14.87 -9.30 -7.35
N LEU A 3 14.43 -10.17 -8.27
CA LEU A 3 15.03 -11.50 -8.52
C LEU A 3 16.50 -11.44 -8.93
N ASP A 4 16.90 -10.39 -9.65
CA ASP A 4 18.24 -10.22 -10.20
C ASP A 4 19.03 -9.10 -9.47
N SER A 5 18.80 -8.97 -8.15
CA SER A 5 19.53 -8.02 -7.31
C SER A 5 20.97 -8.48 -7.05
N ASP A 6 21.88 -7.54 -6.75
CA ASP A 6 23.23 -7.86 -6.30
C ASP A 6 23.22 -8.80 -5.09
N TRP A 7 22.25 -8.59 -4.18
CA TRP A 7 22.10 -9.45 -3.00
C TRP A 7 21.78 -10.90 -3.35
N MET A 8 21.02 -11.14 -4.43
CA MET A 8 20.75 -12.51 -4.89
C MET A 8 22.02 -13.22 -5.37
N THR A 9 22.98 -12.46 -5.92
CA THR A 9 24.28 -12.99 -6.35
C THR A 9 25.20 -13.23 -5.15
N ASP A 10 25.36 -12.21 -4.29
CA ASP A 10 26.41 -12.15 -3.27
C ASP A 10 26.00 -12.80 -1.93
N HIS A 11 24.71 -12.80 -1.61
CA HIS A 11 24.14 -13.22 -0.33
C HIS A 11 22.90 -14.12 -0.48
N PRO A 12 23.01 -15.31 -1.11
CA PRO A 12 21.87 -16.18 -1.32
C PRO A 12 21.22 -16.68 -0.03
N ASP A 13 21.93 -16.65 1.08
CA ASP A 13 21.48 -16.97 2.43
C ASP A 13 20.62 -15.90 3.09
N TRP A 14 20.55 -14.69 2.50
CA TRP A 14 19.67 -13.63 2.97
C TRP A 14 18.20 -13.81 2.58
N PHE A 15 17.91 -14.83 1.79
CA PHE A 15 16.56 -15.07 1.26
C PHE A 15 15.90 -16.28 1.87
N VAL A 16 14.59 -16.20 2.04
CA VAL A 16 13.76 -17.36 2.41
C VAL A 16 13.80 -18.36 1.27
N GLY A 17 14.42 -19.52 1.50
CA GLY A 17 14.58 -20.54 0.47
C GLY A 17 15.14 -21.84 1.01
N GLN A 18 15.21 -22.86 0.14
CA GLN A 18 15.65 -24.22 0.49
C GLN A 18 16.34 -24.90 -0.70
N SER A 19 17.04 -26.01 -0.43
CA SER A 19 17.80 -26.75 -1.44
C SER A 19 16.92 -27.65 -2.33
N GLU A 20 15.73 -28.02 -1.86
CA GLU A 20 14.78 -28.87 -2.59
C GLU A 20 13.54 -28.07 -2.98
N CYS A 21 12.99 -28.35 -4.18
CA CYS A 21 11.76 -27.70 -4.60
C CYS A 21 10.58 -28.20 -3.73
N PRO A 22 9.82 -27.28 -3.09
CA PRO A 22 8.67 -27.67 -2.27
C PRO A 22 7.49 -28.21 -3.11
N PHE A 23 7.53 -28.03 -4.43
CA PHE A 23 6.49 -28.46 -5.36
C PHE A 23 7.10 -29.40 -6.42
N PRO A 24 6.98 -30.73 -6.27
CA PRO A 24 7.61 -31.69 -7.18
C PRO A 24 7.16 -31.61 -8.64
N VAL A 25 6.00 -30.98 -8.90
CA VAL A 25 5.44 -30.78 -10.25
C VAL A 25 6.02 -29.57 -10.98
N TYR A 26 6.70 -28.68 -10.27
CA TYR A 26 7.27 -27.48 -10.84
C TYR A 26 8.42 -27.80 -11.81
N ARG A 27 8.45 -27.05 -12.89
CA ARG A 27 9.52 -27.05 -13.90
C ARG A 27 10.09 -25.66 -14.05
N PHE A 28 11.34 -25.60 -14.48
CA PHE A 28 12.09 -24.35 -14.59
C PHE A 28 12.87 -24.37 -15.91
N ASP A 29 12.16 -24.66 -17.00
CA ASP A 29 12.71 -24.83 -18.36
C ASP A 29 12.66 -23.52 -19.16
N GLY A 30 12.16 -22.45 -18.57
CA GLY A 30 12.01 -21.14 -19.19
C GLY A 30 13.32 -20.38 -19.34
N GLN A 31 13.21 -19.12 -19.74
CA GLN A 31 14.32 -18.22 -19.97
C GLN A 31 15.07 -17.93 -18.67
N ASP A 32 16.42 -17.84 -18.78
CA ASP A 32 17.24 -17.29 -17.70
C ASP A 32 17.01 -15.78 -17.60
N LEU A 33 16.60 -15.32 -16.42
CA LEU A 33 16.29 -13.92 -16.15
C LEU A 33 17.45 -13.15 -15.52
N SER A 34 18.56 -13.84 -15.17
CA SER A 34 19.71 -13.16 -14.57
C SER A 34 20.51 -12.38 -15.61
N SER A 35 20.79 -11.13 -15.32
CA SER A 35 21.80 -10.33 -16.02
C SER A 35 23.23 -10.65 -15.57
N ARG A 36 23.40 -11.46 -14.51
CA ARG A 36 24.68 -11.80 -13.89
C ARG A 36 25.23 -13.10 -14.43
N PRO A 37 26.50 -13.13 -14.89
CA PRO A 37 27.11 -14.37 -15.40
C PRO A 37 27.35 -15.42 -14.32
N GLU A 38 27.38 -15.04 -13.06
CA GLU A 38 27.65 -15.92 -11.91
C GLU A 38 26.47 -16.80 -11.52
N ILE A 39 25.26 -16.33 -11.76
CA ILE A 39 24.04 -17.02 -11.36
C ILE A 39 23.08 -17.21 -12.53
N GLY A 40 22.17 -18.19 -12.41
CA GLY A 40 20.99 -18.32 -13.24
C GLY A 40 19.73 -18.17 -12.38
N VAL A 41 18.71 -17.49 -12.91
CA VAL A 41 17.43 -17.27 -12.27
C VAL A 41 16.31 -17.70 -13.22
N TYR A 42 15.49 -18.64 -12.78
CA TYR A 42 14.44 -19.23 -13.61
C TYR A 42 13.10 -19.20 -12.86
N LEU A 43 12.10 -18.59 -13.47
CA LEU A 43 10.72 -18.68 -12.98
C LEU A 43 10.17 -20.08 -13.22
N GLU A 44 9.19 -20.46 -12.43
CA GLU A 44 8.43 -21.68 -12.62
C GLU A 44 7.56 -21.56 -13.90
N ASP A 45 7.43 -22.65 -14.67
CA ASP A 45 6.83 -22.63 -16.01
C ASP A 45 5.35 -22.24 -16.01
N HIS A 46 4.59 -22.57 -14.95
CA HIS A 46 3.18 -22.18 -14.81
C HIS A 46 2.96 -20.66 -14.73
N TYR A 47 4.00 -19.89 -14.38
CA TYR A 47 3.95 -18.43 -14.50
C TYR A 47 3.70 -17.99 -15.95
N TYR A 48 4.34 -18.65 -16.93
CA TYR A 48 4.24 -18.26 -18.34
C TYR A 48 2.92 -18.68 -18.97
N ASP A 49 2.36 -19.81 -18.60
CA ASP A 49 1.07 -20.27 -19.09
C ASP A 49 -0.12 -19.79 -18.24
N ARG A 50 0.16 -19.11 -17.12
CA ARG A 50 -0.83 -18.57 -16.19
C ARG A 50 -1.77 -19.63 -15.59
N SER A 51 -1.30 -20.87 -15.47
CA SER A 51 -2.09 -21.96 -14.91
C SER A 51 -1.94 -22.10 -13.40
N ASP A 52 -0.89 -21.52 -12.80
CA ASP A 52 -0.66 -21.47 -11.34
C ASP A 52 0.10 -20.19 -10.97
N ALA A 53 0.00 -19.82 -9.70
CA ALA A 53 0.81 -18.77 -9.11
C ALA A 53 2.13 -19.37 -8.62
N ALA A 54 3.21 -19.14 -9.35
CA ALA A 54 4.54 -19.65 -9.00
C ALA A 54 5.00 -19.13 -7.63
N VAL A 55 5.15 -20.04 -6.65
CA VAL A 55 5.46 -19.69 -5.24
C VAL A 55 6.96 -19.52 -5.04
N VAL A 56 7.77 -20.28 -5.77
CA VAL A 56 9.24 -20.24 -5.72
C VAL A 56 9.82 -20.13 -7.11
N PHE A 57 11.01 -19.55 -7.19
CA PHE A 57 11.85 -19.58 -8.38
C PHE A 57 13.15 -20.35 -8.10
N LYS A 58 13.84 -20.77 -9.16
CA LYS A 58 15.09 -21.50 -9.08
C LYS A 58 16.27 -20.57 -9.28
N ARG A 59 17.20 -20.55 -8.33
CA ARG A 59 18.53 -19.93 -8.45
C ARG A 59 19.57 -21.02 -8.62
N ILE A 60 20.51 -20.82 -9.53
CA ILE A 60 21.68 -21.68 -9.74
C ILE A 60 22.94 -20.83 -9.59
N ASP A 61 23.84 -21.22 -8.71
CA ASP A 61 25.22 -20.70 -8.74
C ASP A 61 25.99 -21.46 -9.82
N ARG A 62 26.46 -20.75 -10.84
CA ARG A 62 27.14 -21.38 -11.98
C ARG A 62 28.58 -21.80 -11.71
N ARG A 63 29.18 -21.31 -10.63
CA ARG A 63 30.54 -21.67 -10.22
C ARG A 63 30.56 -22.95 -9.41
N SER A 64 29.68 -23.05 -8.43
CA SER A 64 29.57 -24.23 -7.54
C SER A 64 28.62 -25.30 -8.06
N GLY A 65 27.65 -24.95 -8.89
CA GLY A 65 26.52 -25.78 -9.30
C GLY A 65 25.43 -25.88 -8.23
N GLU A 66 25.52 -25.10 -7.16
CA GLU A 66 24.51 -25.08 -6.10
C GLU A 66 23.15 -24.60 -6.63
N VAL A 67 22.11 -25.34 -6.30
CA VAL A 67 20.72 -25.00 -6.63
C VAL A 67 19.99 -24.61 -5.36
N ARG A 68 19.26 -23.52 -5.42
CA ARG A 68 18.38 -23.05 -4.34
C ARG A 68 17.04 -22.64 -4.91
N PHE A 69 15.96 -23.02 -4.22
CA PHE A 69 14.60 -22.58 -4.51
C PHE A 69 14.23 -21.46 -3.54
N VAL A 70 14.06 -20.27 -4.07
CA VAL A 70 13.83 -19.05 -3.30
C VAL A 70 12.37 -18.66 -3.43
N TYR A 71 11.76 -18.27 -2.32
CA TYR A 71 10.37 -17.83 -2.30
C TYR A 71 10.23 -16.43 -2.91
N HIS A 72 9.17 -16.26 -3.69
CA HIS A 72 8.68 -14.96 -4.06
C HIS A 72 8.08 -14.23 -2.86
N GLY A 73 8.01 -12.89 -2.91
CA GLY A 73 7.23 -12.14 -1.93
C GLY A 73 5.75 -12.55 -1.96
N ASN A 74 5.10 -12.48 -0.82
CA ASN A 74 3.70 -12.87 -0.67
C ASN A 74 3.07 -12.14 0.51
N ASP A 75 1.81 -11.78 0.39
CA ASP A 75 1.02 -11.14 1.45
C ASP A 75 0.03 -12.08 2.16
N GLY A 76 0.02 -13.35 1.77
CA GLY A 76 -0.91 -14.36 2.27
C GLY A 76 -2.18 -14.49 1.44
N THR A 77 -2.26 -13.78 0.32
CA THR A 77 -3.27 -14.02 -0.72
C THR A 77 -2.83 -15.18 -1.64
N SER A 78 -3.65 -15.53 -2.60
CA SER A 78 -3.35 -16.63 -3.53
C SER A 78 -2.29 -16.29 -4.58
N MET A 79 -1.87 -15.02 -4.70
CA MET A 79 -0.98 -14.55 -5.77
C MET A 79 0.37 -14.10 -5.22
N PRO A 80 1.43 -14.91 -5.30
CA PRO A 80 2.80 -14.49 -5.05
C PRO A 80 3.26 -13.39 -6.03
N TRP A 81 4.15 -12.53 -5.57
CA TRP A 81 4.74 -11.46 -6.39
C TRP A 81 5.95 -12.01 -7.15
N ASN A 82 5.74 -12.44 -8.40
CA ASN A 82 6.74 -13.16 -9.19
C ASN A 82 7.92 -12.30 -9.67
N ASP A 83 7.89 -11.01 -9.46
CA ASP A 83 8.99 -10.06 -9.69
C ASP A 83 9.91 -9.88 -8.47
N THR A 84 9.55 -10.47 -7.32
CA THR A 84 10.27 -10.28 -6.05
C THR A 84 10.89 -11.56 -5.52
N ALA A 85 11.93 -11.39 -4.71
CA ALA A 85 12.56 -12.41 -3.88
C ALA A 85 12.40 -12.05 -2.40
N GLN A 86 11.89 -12.97 -1.59
CA GLN A 86 11.61 -12.76 -0.18
C GLN A 86 12.88 -12.78 0.66
N LEU A 87 13.19 -11.66 1.31
CA LEU A 87 14.26 -11.58 2.29
C LEU A 87 13.91 -12.27 3.61
N ASP A 88 14.89 -12.90 4.23
CA ASP A 88 14.74 -13.51 5.55
C ASP A 88 15.00 -12.49 6.67
N TYR A 89 13.92 -11.90 7.17
CA TYR A 89 13.98 -10.92 8.25
C TYR A 89 14.25 -11.52 9.65
N LEU A 90 14.38 -12.83 9.79
CA LEU A 90 14.94 -13.41 11.01
C LEU A 90 16.45 -13.19 11.09
N ASN A 91 17.12 -13.03 9.95
CA ASN A 91 18.53 -12.67 9.89
C ASN A 91 18.72 -11.19 10.28
N GLU A 92 19.49 -10.95 11.35
CA GLU A 92 19.80 -9.61 11.86
C GLU A 92 20.58 -8.77 10.83
N GLU A 93 21.49 -9.40 10.08
CA GLU A 93 22.28 -8.73 9.05
C GLU A 93 21.37 -8.19 7.93
N VAL A 94 20.36 -8.98 7.52
CA VAL A 94 19.34 -8.55 6.55
C VAL A 94 18.58 -7.34 7.06
N ARG A 95 18.08 -7.38 8.30
CA ARG A 95 17.35 -6.23 8.87
C ARG A 95 18.23 -4.98 8.88
N SER A 96 19.46 -5.09 9.37
CA SER A 96 20.41 -3.99 9.42
C SER A 96 20.67 -3.41 8.03
N ARG A 97 20.91 -4.25 7.05
CA ARG A 97 21.23 -3.83 5.69
C ARG A 97 20.05 -3.16 4.99
N VAL A 98 18.84 -3.67 5.20
CA VAL A 98 17.62 -3.02 4.67
C VAL A 98 17.40 -1.65 5.32
N ILE A 99 17.60 -1.52 6.63
CA ILE A 99 17.50 -0.22 7.33
C ILE A 99 18.54 0.76 6.80
N GLU A 100 19.81 0.36 6.62
CA GLU A 100 20.84 1.20 6.01
C GLU A 100 20.42 1.70 4.63
N THR A 101 19.87 0.81 3.80
CA THR A 101 19.36 1.19 2.47
C THR A 101 18.21 2.21 2.57
N ILE A 102 17.30 2.04 3.53
CA ILE A 102 16.22 3.01 3.78
C ILE A 102 16.79 4.36 4.21
N ILE A 103 17.80 4.39 5.07
CA ILE A 103 18.47 5.63 5.49
C ILE A 103 19.16 6.33 4.31
N ASP A 104 19.83 5.57 3.44
CA ASP A 104 20.44 6.13 2.23
C ASP A 104 19.38 6.78 1.31
N VAL A 105 18.20 6.16 1.19
CA VAL A 105 17.07 6.72 0.43
C VAL A 105 16.52 7.96 1.15
N ALA A 106 16.39 7.93 2.47
CA ALA A 106 15.88 9.04 3.28
C ALA A 106 16.73 10.30 3.14
N HIS A 107 18.05 10.17 3.04
CA HIS A 107 18.95 11.30 2.78
C HIS A 107 18.79 11.94 1.39
N ARG A 108 18.17 11.24 0.46
CA ARG A 108 18.00 11.70 -0.94
C ARG A 108 16.59 12.19 -1.24
N PHE A 109 15.59 11.67 -0.52
CA PHE A 109 14.18 11.91 -0.80
C PHE A 109 13.42 12.32 0.47
N PRO A 110 12.63 13.39 0.40
CA PRO A 110 11.88 13.87 1.56
C PRO A 110 10.64 13.02 1.88
N ILE A 111 10.24 12.09 1.02
CA ILE A 111 9.10 11.20 1.22
C ILE A 111 9.49 9.80 0.74
N ILE A 112 9.22 8.80 1.58
CA ILE A 112 9.36 7.37 1.23
C ILE A 112 8.01 6.69 1.41
N ARG A 113 7.50 6.05 0.34
CA ARG A 113 6.39 5.10 0.40
C ARG A 113 6.94 3.69 0.55
N PHE A 114 6.47 2.98 1.56
CA PHE A 114 6.76 1.56 1.75
C PHE A 114 5.61 0.73 1.20
N ASP A 115 5.92 0.01 0.15
CA ASP A 115 5.03 -0.94 -0.52
C ASP A 115 4.73 -2.13 0.39
N ALA A 116 3.48 -2.58 0.42
CA ALA A 116 3.02 -3.75 1.19
C ALA A 116 3.60 -3.83 2.62
N ALA A 117 3.72 -2.67 3.31
CA ALA A 117 4.42 -2.57 4.59
C ALA A 117 3.86 -3.51 5.67
N MET A 118 2.56 -3.84 5.62
CA MET A 118 1.90 -4.72 6.58
C MET A 118 2.51 -6.12 6.61
N THR A 119 3.11 -6.61 5.53
CA THR A 119 3.69 -7.96 5.45
C THR A 119 4.91 -8.15 6.35
N LEU A 120 5.59 -7.07 6.72
CA LEU A 120 6.77 -7.10 7.60
C LEU A 120 6.48 -6.78 9.07
N THR A 121 5.21 -6.62 9.47
CA THR A 121 4.91 -6.65 10.91
C THR A 121 5.17 -8.04 11.47
N ARG A 122 5.74 -8.14 12.67
CA ARG A 122 6.17 -9.43 13.25
C ARG A 122 5.09 -10.51 13.19
N ARG A 123 3.87 -10.15 13.57
CA ARG A 123 2.75 -11.09 13.58
C ARG A 123 2.42 -11.62 12.19
N HIS A 124 2.40 -10.72 11.19
CA HIS A 124 2.07 -11.10 9.83
C HIS A 124 3.22 -11.89 9.19
N TYR A 125 4.46 -11.43 9.37
CA TYR A 125 5.66 -12.08 8.87
C TYR A 125 5.80 -13.51 9.43
N GLN A 126 5.56 -13.70 10.75
CA GLN A 126 5.53 -15.04 11.36
C GLN A 126 4.47 -15.93 10.71
N ARG A 127 3.26 -15.44 10.54
CA ARG A 127 2.15 -16.20 9.96
C ARG A 127 2.45 -16.68 8.53
N LEU A 128 3.14 -15.83 7.74
CA LEU A 128 3.52 -16.17 6.37
C LEU A 128 4.67 -17.19 6.32
N TRP A 129 5.77 -16.90 6.99
CA TRP A 129 7.04 -17.55 6.72
C TRP A 129 7.47 -18.56 7.77
N PHE A 130 7.01 -18.41 9.02
CA PHE A 130 7.38 -19.23 10.17
C PHE A 130 6.16 -19.50 11.06
N PRO A 131 5.09 -20.11 10.51
CA PRO A 131 3.82 -20.26 11.22
C PRO A 131 3.98 -21.02 12.53
N ALA A 132 3.00 -20.90 13.43
CA ALA A 132 3.02 -21.67 14.68
C ALA A 132 3.06 -23.18 14.39
N PRO A 133 3.83 -23.99 15.15
CA PRO A 133 3.93 -25.43 14.93
C PRO A 133 2.55 -26.10 14.90
N GLY A 134 2.33 -26.94 13.90
CA GLY A 134 1.07 -27.66 13.71
C GLY A 134 -0.04 -26.84 13.03
N THR A 135 0.24 -25.62 12.56
CA THR A 135 -0.66 -24.83 11.71
C THR A 135 -0.19 -24.86 10.26
N ALA A 136 -1.12 -24.74 9.31
CA ALA A 136 -0.76 -24.68 7.88
C ALA A 136 -0.04 -23.36 7.52
N GLY A 137 -0.29 -22.29 8.27
CA GLY A 137 0.13 -20.92 7.87
C GLY A 137 -0.62 -20.43 6.63
N ASP A 138 -0.24 -19.26 6.14
CA ASP A 138 -0.85 -18.69 4.94
C ASP A 138 -0.15 -19.15 3.65
N ILE A 139 1.09 -19.64 3.77
CA ILE A 139 1.85 -20.26 2.69
C ILE A 139 2.05 -21.73 3.06
N PRO A 140 1.26 -22.67 2.52
CA PRO A 140 1.22 -24.06 2.98
C PRO A 140 2.56 -24.76 2.96
N SER A 141 3.42 -24.50 1.96
CA SER A 141 4.78 -25.07 1.86
C SER A 141 5.74 -24.57 2.96
N ARG A 142 5.32 -23.56 3.77
CA ARG A 142 6.09 -23.07 4.92
C ARG A 142 5.69 -23.73 6.24
N ALA A 143 4.69 -24.58 6.27
CA ALA A 143 4.20 -25.23 7.49
C ALA A 143 5.31 -26.04 8.20
N GLU A 144 6.21 -26.68 7.44
CA GLU A 144 7.34 -27.46 7.98
C GLU A 144 8.45 -26.59 8.61
N HIS A 145 8.45 -25.29 8.32
CA HIS A 145 9.38 -24.32 8.88
C HIS A 145 8.79 -23.53 10.05
N GLY A 146 7.76 -24.09 10.68
CA GLY A 146 7.06 -23.46 11.80
C GLY A 146 7.98 -23.19 12.99
N MET A 147 7.76 -22.07 13.68
CA MET A 147 8.46 -21.68 14.89
C MET A 147 7.48 -21.37 16.02
N SER A 148 7.85 -21.74 17.25
CA SER A 148 7.09 -21.28 18.41
C SER A 148 7.19 -19.76 18.54
N GLN A 149 6.22 -19.15 19.22
CA GLN A 149 6.23 -17.69 19.48
C GLN A 149 7.51 -17.26 20.18
N GLU A 150 8.02 -18.05 21.13
CA GLU A 150 9.25 -17.75 21.87
C GLU A 150 10.48 -17.76 20.94
N GLN A 151 10.62 -18.78 20.10
CA GLN A 151 11.71 -18.87 19.13
C GLN A 151 11.68 -17.72 18.13
N PHE A 152 10.48 -17.40 17.62
CA PHE A 152 10.31 -16.30 16.68
C PHE A 152 10.68 -14.94 17.31
N LEU A 153 10.19 -14.68 18.53
CA LEU A 153 10.50 -13.42 19.23
C LEU A 153 11.98 -13.32 19.64
N ALA A 154 12.66 -14.46 19.85
CA ALA A 154 14.12 -14.45 20.11
C ALA A 154 14.90 -14.07 18.83
N ALA A 155 14.45 -14.52 17.66
CA ALA A 155 15.09 -14.22 16.37
C ALA A 155 14.72 -12.81 15.84
N MET A 156 13.51 -12.33 16.12
CA MET A 156 13.01 -11.01 15.72
C MET A 156 12.44 -10.27 16.95
N PRO A 157 13.30 -9.76 17.86
CA PRO A 157 12.88 -9.22 19.17
C PRO A 157 12.07 -7.93 19.05
N HIS A 158 12.31 -7.14 18.02
CA HIS A 158 11.67 -5.85 17.79
C HIS A 158 10.82 -5.84 16.53
N GLU A 159 9.84 -4.94 16.47
CA GLU A 159 9.11 -4.66 15.24
C GLU A 159 10.05 -3.94 14.26
N PHE A 160 10.23 -4.52 13.05
CA PHE A 160 11.12 -3.97 12.04
C PHE A 160 10.79 -2.50 11.71
N TRP A 161 9.51 -2.19 11.49
CA TRP A 161 9.10 -0.82 11.18
C TRP A 161 9.32 0.16 12.33
N ARG A 162 9.32 -0.30 13.58
CA ARG A 162 9.64 0.57 14.70
C ARG A 162 11.12 0.94 14.68
N GLU A 163 12.00 -0.01 14.39
CA GLU A 163 13.43 0.26 14.22
C GLU A 163 13.69 1.23 13.06
N VAL A 164 13.01 1.05 11.92
CA VAL A 164 13.08 1.98 10.76
C VAL A 164 12.69 3.38 11.18
N VAL A 165 11.53 3.54 11.85
CA VAL A 165 11.03 4.85 12.29
C VAL A 165 12.02 5.53 13.23
N ASP A 166 12.55 4.81 14.22
CA ASP A 166 13.49 5.36 15.19
C ASP A 166 14.82 5.78 14.53
N ARG A 167 15.32 4.98 13.60
CA ARG A 167 16.54 5.30 12.84
C ARG A 167 16.35 6.50 11.92
N VAL A 168 15.25 6.56 11.17
CA VAL A 168 14.95 7.70 10.30
C VAL A 168 14.74 8.97 11.11
N ALA A 169 14.06 8.90 12.26
CA ALA A 169 13.89 10.06 13.14
C ALA A 169 15.23 10.60 13.69
N ALA A 170 16.22 9.73 13.89
CA ALA A 170 17.54 10.12 14.37
C ALA A 170 18.47 10.64 13.27
N GLU A 171 18.44 10.05 12.07
CA GLU A 171 19.44 10.24 11.03
C GLU A 171 18.93 11.09 9.84
N ALA A 172 17.61 11.06 9.57
CA ALA A 172 16.98 11.81 8.48
C ALA A 172 15.59 12.36 8.92
N PRO A 173 15.53 13.23 9.95
CA PRO A 173 14.28 13.65 10.59
C PRO A 173 13.30 14.39 9.69
N ASP A 174 13.77 14.94 8.57
CA ASP A 174 12.94 15.67 7.60
C ASP A 174 12.24 14.75 6.59
N THR A 175 12.47 13.43 6.67
CA THR A 175 11.85 12.48 5.74
C THR A 175 10.51 12.00 6.26
N LEU A 176 9.47 12.14 5.45
CA LEU A 176 8.13 11.63 5.71
C LEU A 176 8.04 10.16 5.31
N LEU A 177 7.60 9.31 6.24
CA LEU A 177 7.38 7.88 6.03
C LEU A 177 5.89 7.61 5.82
N LEU A 178 5.56 7.01 4.68
CA LEU A 178 4.21 6.63 4.26
C LEU A 178 4.13 5.11 4.13
N ALA A 179 3.28 4.46 4.91
CA ALA A 179 3.05 3.03 4.82
C ALA A 179 1.83 2.72 3.94
N GLU A 180 2.01 1.79 3.01
CA GLU A 180 0.89 1.05 2.46
C GLU A 180 0.54 -0.08 3.43
N ALA A 181 -0.61 0.03 4.06
CA ALA A 181 -1.11 -0.96 5.01
C ALA A 181 -2.62 -1.10 4.89
N PHE A 182 -3.09 -2.33 4.96
CA PHE A 182 -4.49 -2.72 4.85
C PHE A 182 -4.92 -3.51 6.09
N TRP A 183 -6.11 -4.10 6.04
CA TRP A 183 -6.64 -5.06 7.01
C TRP A 183 -6.77 -4.50 8.43
N LEU A 184 -7.22 -3.25 8.54
CA LEU A 184 -7.39 -2.55 9.82
C LEU A 184 -6.07 -2.33 10.60
N MET A 185 -4.94 -2.33 9.89
CA MET A 185 -3.62 -2.08 10.48
C MET A 185 -3.22 -0.60 10.44
N GLU A 186 -4.00 0.25 9.81
CA GLU A 186 -3.70 1.67 9.62
C GLU A 186 -3.42 2.37 10.95
N GLY A 187 -4.29 2.16 11.94
CA GLY A 187 -4.09 2.69 13.30
C GLY A 187 -2.82 2.15 13.98
N TYR A 188 -2.49 0.89 13.76
CA TYR A 188 -1.28 0.28 14.30
C TYR A 188 -0.01 0.94 13.74
N PHE A 189 0.03 1.15 12.41
CA PHE A 189 1.16 1.80 11.75
C PHE A 189 1.42 3.23 12.25
N VAL A 190 0.38 4.04 12.40
CA VAL A 190 0.57 5.44 12.78
C VAL A 190 0.67 5.66 14.30
N ARG A 191 0.02 4.83 15.11
CA ARG A 191 0.01 5.01 16.59
C ARG A 191 1.11 4.22 17.30
N THR A 192 1.31 2.97 16.88
CA THR A 192 2.23 2.05 17.57
C THR A 192 3.61 2.04 16.92
N LEU A 193 3.65 1.91 15.59
CA LEU A 193 4.91 1.86 14.86
C LEU A 193 5.49 3.25 14.59
N GLY A 194 4.68 4.31 14.61
CA GLY A 194 5.13 5.70 14.51
C GLY A 194 5.29 6.20 13.08
N MET A 195 4.76 5.51 12.07
CA MET A 195 4.73 6.00 10.69
C MET A 195 4.00 7.34 10.60
N HIS A 196 4.49 8.25 9.77
CA HIS A 196 3.91 9.58 9.63
C HIS A 196 2.58 9.56 8.91
N ARG A 197 2.45 8.68 7.90
CA ARG A 197 1.26 8.55 7.05
C ARG A 197 0.97 7.09 6.76
N VAL A 198 -0.32 6.81 6.45
CA VAL A 198 -0.79 5.50 6.02
C VAL A 198 -1.88 5.66 4.96
N TYR A 199 -1.97 4.73 4.03
CA TYR A 199 -3.02 4.68 3.01
C TYR A 199 -4.42 4.59 3.63
N ASN A 200 -5.37 5.33 3.04
CA ASN A 200 -6.80 5.23 3.33
C ASN A 200 -7.54 4.53 2.18
N SER A 201 -7.36 3.22 2.07
CA SER A 201 -8.03 2.43 1.03
C SER A 201 -9.55 2.42 1.18
N ALA A 202 -10.06 2.59 2.41
CA ALA A 202 -11.48 2.71 2.68
C ALA A 202 -12.10 3.94 1.97
N PHE A 203 -11.37 5.07 1.89
CA PHE A 203 -11.81 6.25 1.14
C PHE A 203 -12.11 5.88 -0.32
N MET A 204 -11.16 5.26 -1.00
CA MET A 204 -11.31 4.88 -2.40
C MET A 204 -12.43 3.84 -2.58
N ASN A 205 -12.34 2.72 -1.88
CA ASN A 205 -13.23 1.57 -2.08
C ASN A 205 -14.69 1.91 -1.74
N MET A 206 -14.95 2.48 -0.57
CA MET A 206 -16.32 2.77 -0.14
C MET A 206 -16.98 3.85 -1.00
N LEU A 207 -16.23 4.89 -1.43
CA LEU A 207 -16.80 5.91 -2.30
C LEU A 207 -17.02 5.40 -3.73
N ARG A 208 -16.12 4.56 -4.26
CA ARG A 208 -16.31 3.89 -5.54
C ARG A 208 -17.57 3.02 -5.55
N ASP A 209 -17.77 2.26 -4.48
CA ASP A 209 -18.87 1.30 -4.38
C ASP A 209 -20.20 1.94 -3.93
N GLY A 210 -20.21 3.28 -3.71
CA GLY A 210 -21.39 4.02 -3.28
C GLY A 210 -21.75 3.82 -1.79
N GLU A 211 -20.83 3.28 -1.00
CA GLU A 211 -21.02 2.97 0.43
C GLU A 211 -20.76 4.19 1.34
N THR A 212 -21.33 5.33 0.99
CA THR A 212 -21.08 6.62 1.69
C THR A 212 -21.46 6.55 3.18
N GLU A 213 -22.51 5.83 3.53
CA GLU A 213 -22.90 5.63 4.93
C GLU A 213 -21.85 4.87 5.73
N LYS A 214 -21.28 3.80 5.17
CA LYS A 214 -20.18 3.06 5.81
C LYS A 214 -18.93 3.95 5.98
N PHE A 215 -18.61 4.74 4.96
CA PHE A 215 -17.49 5.67 5.05
C PHE A 215 -17.71 6.75 6.12
N ARG A 216 -18.92 7.31 6.20
CA ARG A 216 -19.30 8.26 7.26
C ARG A 216 -19.18 7.62 8.65
N GLN A 217 -19.65 6.38 8.81
CA GLN A 217 -19.55 5.65 10.07
C GLN A 217 -18.08 5.41 10.45
N LEU A 218 -17.25 5.02 9.51
CA LEU A 218 -15.81 4.86 9.73
C LEU A 218 -15.16 6.16 10.23
N ILE A 219 -15.49 7.32 9.65
CA ILE A 219 -15.01 8.62 10.13
C ILE A 219 -15.48 8.87 11.57
N LYS A 220 -16.77 8.62 11.90
CA LYS A 220 -17.30 8.76 13.26
C LYS A 220 -16.54 7.91 14.27
N GLU A 221 -16.35 6.65 13.96
CA GLU A 221 -15.63 5.70 14.82
C GLU A 221 -14.17 6.12 15.02
N THR A 222 -13.52 6.59 13.95
CA THR A 222 -12.14 7.10 14.01
C THR A 222 -12.06 8.36 14.87
N LEU A 223 -13.02 9.28 14.75
CA LEU A 223 -13.07 10.49 15.58
C LEU A 223 -13.26 10.18 17.08
N VAL A 224 -14.05 9.16 17.39
CA VAL A 224 -14.26 8.72 18.78
C VAL A 224 -13.03 8.00 19.33
N PHE A 225 -12.40 7.15 18.49
CA PHE A 225 -11.28 6.34 18.90
C PHE A 225 -9.99 7.15 19.03
N ASP A 226 -9.59 7.84 17.96
CA ASP A 226 -8.43 8.73 17.90
C ASP A 226 -8.49 9.63 16.66
N PRO A 227 -8.91 10.89 16.82
CA PRO A 227 -8.96 11.84 15.70
C PRO A 227 -7.62 12.01 14.97
N GLY A 228 -6.50 11.81 15.68
CA GLY A 228 -5.16 11.91 15.12
C GLY A 228 -4.90 10.92 13.98
N ILE A 229 -5.65 9.84 13.87
CA ILE A 229 -5.54 8.91 12.73
C ILE A 229 -6.03 9.56 11.45
N LEU A 230 -7.14 10.31 11.47
CA LEU A 230 -7.68 10.97 10.27
C LEU A 230 -6.65 11.90 9.62
N LYS A 231 -5.92 12.68 10.40
CA LYS A 231 -4.91 13.59 9.85
C LYS A 231 -3.67 12.88 9.32
N ARG A 232 -3.51 11.58 9.64
CA ARG A 232 -2.40 10.76 9.16
C ARG A 232 -2.76 9.92 7.94
N TYR A 233 -4.01 9.89 7.54
CA TYR A 233 -4.45 9.22 6.33
C TYR A 233 -3.89 9.90 5.06
N VAL A 234 -3.61 9.09 4.05
CA VAL A 234 -3.42 9.52 2.68
C VAL A 234 -4.66 9.10 1.90
N ASN A 235 -5.46 10.09 1.48
CA ASN A 235 -6.68 9.88 0.71
C ASN A 235 -6.34 9.86 -0.78
N PHE A 236 -6.80 8.85 -1.52
CA PHE A 236 -6.52 8.68 -2.94
C PHE A 236 -7.70 8.05 -3.68
N MET A 237 -7.77 8.29 -4.98
CA MET A 237 -8.76 7.72 -5.89
C MET A 237 -8.20 6.59 -6.76
N SER A 238 -6.88 6.49 -6.85
CA SER A 238 -6.12 5.44 -7.52
C SER A 238 -4.71 5.37 -6.95
N ASN A 239 -4.05 4.23 -7.17
CA ASN A 239 -2.65 3.99 -6.86
C ASN A 239 -2.08 3.06 -7.95
N PRO A 240 -0.79 2.67 -7.92
CA PRO A 240 -0.20 1.80 -8.94
C PRO A 240 -0.87 0.43 -9.10
N ASP A 241 -1.54 -0.08 -8.07
CA ASP A 241 -2.11 -1.44 -8.04
C ASP A 241 -3.58 -1.46 -8.48
N GLU A 242 -4.27 -0.32 -8.36
CA GLU A 242 -5.69 -0.19 -8.65
C GLU A 242 -5.94 0.33 -10.07
N GLN A 243 -7.18 0.24 -10.52
CA GLN A 243 -7.58 0.89 -11.76
C GLN A 243 -7.44 2.42 -11.67
N SER A 244 -7.31 3.08 -12.82
CA SER A 244 -7.20 4.54 -12.87
C SER A 244 -8.42 5.23 -12.24
N ALA A 245 -8.23 6.45 -11.73
CA ALA A 245 -9.32 7.19 -11.09
C ALA A 245 -10.52 7.42 -12.01
N ILE A 246 -10.28 7.63 -13.30
CA ILE A 246 -11.35 7.83 -14.29
C ILE A 246 -12.12 6.54 -14.57
N GLU A 247 -11.49 5.39 -14.49
CA GLU A 247 -12.17 4.09 -14.62
C GLU A 247 -13.02 3.77 -13.40
N GLN A 248 -12.56 4.14 -12.20
CA GLN A 248 -13.26 3.87 -10.95
C GLN A 248 -14.43 4.83 -10.69
N PHE A 249 -14.28 6.11 -11.01
CA PHE A 249 -15.24 7.16 -10.64
C PHE A 249 -15.92 7.84 -11.84
N GLY A 250 -15.54 7.48 -13.08
CA GLY A 250 -15.99 8.16 -14.28
C GLY A 250 -15.30 9.51 -14.47
N ASP A 251 -15.86 10.37 -15.31
CA ASP A 251 -15.29 11.66 -15.73
C ASP A 251 -16.20 12.87 -15.43
N GLY A 252 -17.32 12.61 -14.75
CA GLY A 252 -18.35 13.59 -14.43
C GLY A 252 -18.24 14.20 -13.03
N ASP A 253 -19.38 14.62 -12.51
CA ASP A 253 -19.47 15.30 -11.20
C ASP A 253 -19.11 14.39 -10.03
N ARG A 254 -19.35 13.10 -10.13
CA ARG A 254 -18.93 12.13 -9.11
C ARG A 254 -17.43 12.10 -8.95
N TYR A 255 -16.68 12.09 -10.05
CA TYR A 255 -15.23 12.15 -10.04
C TYR A 255 -14.73 13.43 -9.36
N ILE A 256 -15.23 14.59 -9.79
CA ILE A 256 -14.83 15.90 -9.22
C ILE A 256 -15.26 15.98 -7.75
N GLY A 257 -16.46 15.53 -7.41
CA GLY A 257 -16.93 15.51 -6.02
C GLY A 257 -16.03 14.67 -5.12
N THR A 258 -15.56 13.52 -5.61
CA THR A 258 -14.60 12.67 -4.88
C THR A 258 -13.22 13.36 -4.78
N CYS A 259 -12.77 14.08 -5.81
CA CYS A 259 -11.57 14.93 -5.73
C CYS A 259 -11.73 16.05 -4.67
N VAL A 260 -12.92 16.64 -4.56
CA VAL A 260 -13.22 17.63 -3.49
C VAL A 260 -13.08 16.97 -2.12
N LEU A 261 -13.68 15.82 -1.90
CA LEU A 261 -13.53 15.08 -0.63
C LEU A 261 -12.07 14.78 -0.34
N MET A 262 -11.34 14.23 -1.33
CA MET A 262 -9.92 13.92 -1.21
C MET A 262 -9.09 15.15 -0.79
N SER A 263 -9.45 16.32 -1.33
CA SER A 263 -8.74 17.59 -1.10
C SER A 263 -9.15 18.30 0.19
N THR A 264 -10.31 18.01 0.78
CA THR A 264 -10.88 18.75 1.91
C THR A 264 -11.09 17.92 3.18
N LEU A 265 -11.01 16.61 3.11
CA LEU A 265 -10.93 15.76 4.32
C LEU A 265 -9.56 15.92 5.00
N PRO A 266 -9.47 15.72 6.33
CA PRO A 266 -8.19 15.66 7.03
C PRO A 266 -7.23 14.65 6.41
N GLY A 267 -5.93 14.88 6.57
CA GLY A 267 -4.87 14.02 6.04
C GLY A 267 -4.19 14.61 4.80
N LEU A 268 -3.65 13.76 3.95
CA LEU A 268 -2.89 14.14 2.76
C LEU A 268 -3.61 13.63 1.50
N PRO A 269 -3.97 14.49 0.53
CA PRO A 269 -4.45 14.04 -0.78
C PRO A 269 -3.28 13.50 -1.60
N MET A 270 -3.49 12.35 -2.26
CA MET A 270 -2.54 11.77 -3.20
C MET A 270 -3.21 11.59 -4.56
N PHE A 271 -2.65 12.19 -5.60
CA PHE A 271 -3.09 12.02 -6.98
C PHE A 271 -2.28 10.91 -7.64
N GLY A 272 -2.96 9.96 -8.25
CA GLY A 272 -2.33 8.95 -9.08
C GLY A 272 -1.77 9.54 -10.37
N HIS A 273 -0.80 8.85 -10.98
CA HIS A 273 -0.28 9.24 -12.29
C HIS A 273 -1.42 9.33 -13.33
N GLY A 274 -1.43 10.38 -14.12
CA GLY A 274 -2.46 10.59 -15.15
C GLY A 274 -3.86 10.90 -14.64
N GLN A 275 -4.07 11.02 -13.33
CA GLN A 275 -5.39 11.30 -12.77
C GLN A 275 -5.94 12.65 -13.21
N VAL A 276 -5.13 13.70 -13.23
CA VAL A 276 -5.52 15.05 -13.65
C VAL A 276 -5.82 15.09 -15.15
N GLU A 277 -5.03 14.39 -15.92
CA GLU A 277 -5.13 14.26 -17.37
C GLU A 277 -6.28 13.35 -17.82
N GLY A 278 -6.78 12.49 -16.92
CA GLY A 278 -7.82 11.51 -17.22
C GLY A 278 -7.31 10.30 -17.99
N PHE A 279 -6.07 9.87 -17.74
CA PHE A 279 -5.48 8.69 -18.36
C PHE A 279 -6.10 7.40 -17.80
N ARG A 280 -6.20 6.39 -18.67
CA ARG A 280 -6.71 5.05 -18.35
C ARG A 280 -5.61 4.02 -18.22
N GLU A 281 -4.48 4.24 -18.89
CA GLU A 281 -3.34 3.34 -18.80
C GLU A 281 -2.87 3.19 -17.36
N ARG A 282 -2.72 1.95 -16.91
CA ARG A 282 -2.12 1.64 -15.61
C ARG A 282 -0.62 1.56 -15.77
N TYR A 283 0.08 2.35 -15.00
CA TYR A 283 1.53 2.32 -14.93
C TYR A 283 1.94 1.50 -13.70
N GLY A 284 1.86 0.18 -13.83
CA GLY A 284 2.32 -0.76 -12.81
C GLY A 284 3.81 -1.04 -12.93
N MET A 285 4.37 -1.73 -11.93
CA MET A 285 5.79 -2.12 -11.92
C MET A 285 6.14 -3.17 -12.98
N GLU A 286 5.14 -3.86 -13.54
CA GLU A 286 5.28 -4.88 -14.57
C GLU A 286 5.64 -4.31 -15.96
N TYR A 287 5.52 -3.00 -16.14
CA TYR A 287 5.74 -2.35 -17.43
C TYR A 287 7.11 -1.67 -17.47
N SER A 288 7.89 -1.96 -18.48
CA SER A 288 9.18 -1.32 -18.70
C SER A 288 9.06 0.12 -19.18
N GLN A 289 7.95 0.45 -19.83
CA GLN A 289 7.61 1.79 -20.30
C GLN A 289 6.11 1.95 -20.54
N ALA A 290 5.65 3.20 -20.46
CA ALA A 290 4.29 3.58 -20.83
C ALA A 290 4.09 3.53 -22.35
N TYR A 291 2.84 3.33 -22.80
CA TYR A 291 2.52 3.39 -24.24
C TYR A 291 2.61 4.80 -24.82
N TRP A 292 2.32 5.83 -24.02
CA TRP A 292 2.40 7.25 -24.40
C TRP A 292 1.44 7.66 -25.52
N ASP A 293 0.36 6.93 -25.73
CA ASP A 293 -0.62 7.15 -26.78
C ASP A 293 -1.92 7.81 -26.30
N GLU A 294 -2.08 7.98 -24.99
CA GLU A 294 -3.21 8.71 -24.43
C GLU A 294 -2.98 10.23 -24.48
N GLN A 295 -4.06 10.95 -24.77
CA GLN A 295 -4.08 12.41 -24.78
C GLN A 295 -4.80 12.95 -23.55
N SER A 296 -4.27 14.04 -23.00
CA SER A 296 -4.90 14.75 -21.89
C SER A 296 -6.30 15.23 -22.25
N ARG A 297 -7.22 15.04 -21.35
CA ARG A 297 -8.58 15.55 -21.44
C ARG A 297 -8.63 17.00 -20.97
N GLU A 298 -8.59 17.94 -21.88
CA GLU A 298 -8.55 19.38 -21.60
C GLU A 298 -9.75 19.85 -20.76
N ASP A 299 -10.92 19.26 -20.92
CA ASP A 299 -12.11 19.54 -20.12
C ASP A 299 -11.90 19.18 -18.64
N LEU A 300 -11.35 17.98 -18.38
CA LEU A 300 -11.06 17.49 -17.04
C LEU A 300 -9.92 18.26 -16.37
N VAL A 301 -8.82 18.48 -17.10
CA VAL A 301 -7.71 19.33 -16.64
C VAL A 301 -8.24 20.73 -16.28
N GLY A 302 -9.08 21.32 -17.12
CA GLY A 302 -9.72 22.59 -16.86
C GLY A 302 -10.56 22.60 -15.58
N ARG A 303 -11.29 21.52 -15.28
CA ARG A 303 -12.02 21.36 -14.01
C ARG A 303 -11.08 21.27 -12.82
N HIS A 304 -10.02 20.46 -12.91
CA HIS A 304 -9.02 20.38 -11.84
C HIS A 304 -8.41 21.74 -11.51
N VAL A 305 -8.03 22.51 -12.53
CA VAL A 305 -7.46 23.86 -12.33
C VAL A 305 -8.43 24.82 -11.66
N ARG A 306 -9.71 24.80 -12.07
CA ARG A 306 -10.72 25.74 -11.53
C ARG A 306 -11.30 25.31 -10.18
N GLU A 307 -11.52 24.01 -9.97
CA GLU A 307 -12.34 23.48 -8.87
C GLU A 307 -11.49 22.84 -7.77
N ILE A 308 -10.39 22.14 -8.11
CA ILE A 308 -9.59 21.37 -7.15
C ILE A 308 -8.33 22.13 -6.69
N VAL A 309 -7.58 22.72 -7.60
CA VAL A 309 -6.34 23.45 -7.25
C VAL A 309 -6.57 24.56 -6.20
N PRO A 310 -7.66 25.34 -6.23
CA PRO A 310 -7.94 26.32 -5.17
C PRO A 310 -8.13 25.70 -3.79
N LEU A 311 -8.70 24.48 -3.71
CA LEU A 311 -8.86 23.73 -2.44
C LEU A 311 -7.50 23.22 -1.94
N LEU A 312 -6.67 22.71 -2.84
CA LEU A 312 -5.32 22.25 -2.50
C LEU A 312 -4.44 23.38 -1.94
N ARG A 313 -4.63 24.61 -2.42
CA ARG A 313 -3.92 25.79 -1.88
C ARG A 313 -4.37 26.20 -0.48
N GLN A 314 -5.47 25.63 0.02
CA GLN A 314 -6.02 25.88 1.35
C GLN A 314 -5.84 24.68 2.28
N ARG A 315 -4.83 23.81 2.03
CA ARG A 315 -4.61 22.61 2.87
C ARG A 315 -4.40 22.90 4.34
N ASP A 316 -3.91 24.07 4.69
CA ASP A 316 -3.80 24.53 6.07
C ASP A 316 -5.16 24.63 6.80
N VAL A 317 -6.27 24.81 6.07
CA VAL A 317 -7.64 24.76 6.60
C VAL A 317 -8.10 23.31 6.81
N PHE A 318 -7.75 22.41 5.88
CA PHE A 318 -8.37 21.09 5.80
C PHE A 318 -7.50 19.95 6.37
N ALA A 319 -6.18 20.13 6.48
CA ALA A 319 -5.25 19.05 6.80
C ALA A 319 -5.40 18.51 8.22
N ASP A 320 -5.84 19.33 9.18
CA ASP A 320 -5.95 18.97 10.58
C ASP A 320 -7.38 18.60 10.99
N VAL A 321 -7.51 18.02 12.19
CA VAL A 321 -8.77 17.52 12.77
C VAL A 321 -9.31 18.40 13.89
N GLU A 322 -8.58 19.41 14.36
CA GLU A 322 -8.95 20.23 15.51
C GLU A 322 -10.32 20.90 15.34
N ASN A 323 -10.59 21.42 14.14
CA ASN A 323 -11.81 22.13 13.79
C ASN A 323 -12.73 21.33 12.89
N PHE A 324 -12.37 20.07 12.62
CA PHE A 324 -13.17 19.17 11.81
C PHE A 324 -14.44 18.77 12.54
N ARG A 325 -15.59 18.93 11.88
CA ARG A 325 -16.91 18.52 12.38
C ARG A 325 -17.65 17.75 11.31
N LEU A 326 -18.08 16.55 11.64
CA LEU A 326 -18.93 15.71 10.79
C LEU A 326 -20.39 15.91 11.19
N TYR A 327 -21.28 16.01 10.21
CA TYR A 327 -22.70 16.26 10.42
C TYR A 327 -23.53 15.10 9.90
N ASP A 328 -24.67 14.87 10.55
CA ASP A 328 -25.74 14.02 10.05
C ASP A 328 -26.79 14.93 9.42
N LEU A 329 -27.03 14.79 8.13
CA LEU A 329 -28.09 15.49 7.43
C LEU A 329 -29.36 14.64 7.45
N VAL A 330 -30.48 15.26 7.81
CA VAL A 330 -31.74 14.55 8.04
C VAL A 330 -32.67 14.82 6.86
N ALA A 331 -33.23 13.77 6.28
CA ALA A 331 -34.26 13.87 5.27
C ALA A 331 -35.61 14.29 5.87
N PHE A 332 -36.54 14.74 5.05
CA PHE A 332 -37.89 15.16 5.51
C PHE A 332 -38.66 14.10 6.33
N GLY A 333 -38.31 12.83 6.19
CA GLY A 333 -38.85 11.72 6.99
C GLY A 333 -38.28 11.59 8.40
N GLY A 334 -37.28 12.40 8.77
CA GLY A 334 -36.61 12.33 10.07
C GLY A 334 -35.45 11.32 10.13
N GLU A 335 -35.14 10.63 9.03
CA GLU A 335 -34.04 9.70 8.94
C GLU A 335 -32.79 10.38 8.41
N VAL A 336 -31.61 9.92 8.84
CA VAL A 336 -30.34 10.41 8.33
C VAL A 336 -30.13 9.88 6.92
N ASP A 337 -29.82 10.78 5.96
CA ASP A 337 -29.50 10.35 4.59
C ASP A 337 -28.08 9.77 4.52
N GLY A 338 -28.01 8.47 4.34
CA GLY A 338 -26.73 7.72 4.26
C GLY A 338 -25.91 8.03 3.03
N ASN A 339 -26.49 8.61 1.97
CA ASN A 339 -25.78 8.92 0.72
C ASN A 339 -25.09 10.28 0.76
N VAL A 340 -25.35 11.09 1.79
CA VAL A 340 -24.77 12.42 1.90
C VAL A 340 -23.69 12.45 2.96
N LEU A 341 -22.53 12.92 2.59
CA LEU A 341 -21.43 13.25 3.50
C LEU A 341 -21.38 14.76 3.69
N ALA A 342 -21.51 15.21 4.95
CA ALA A 342 -21.49 16.61 5.32
C ALA A 342 -20.47 16.85 6.43
N TYR A 343 -19.58 17.81 6.25
CA TYR A 343 -18.61 18.18 7.28
C TYR A 343 -18.13 19.63 7.11
N SER A 344 -17.56 20.18 8.17
CA SER A 344 -16.87 21.46 8.11
C SER A 344 -15.46 21.36 8.68
N ASN A 345 -14.61 22.25 8.26
CA ASN A 345 -13.29 22.49 8.84
C ASN A 345 -12.93 23.97 8.75
N GLY A 346 -11.90 24.40 9.49
CA GLY A 346 -11.48 25.80 9.56
C GLY A 346 -12.18 26.59 10.66
N ILE A 347 -11.80 27.88 10.82
CA ILE A 347 -12.26 28.76 11.88
C ILE A 347 -12.60 30.14 11.30
N GLY A 348 -13.62 30.80 11.86
CA GLY A 348 -14.01 32.18 11.50
C GLY A 348 -14.32 32.30 10.02
N ASP A 349 -13.75 33.32 9.37
CA ASP A 349 -13.97 33.60 7.96
C ASP A 349 -13.44 32.54 7.00
N ARG A 350 -12.64 31.60 7.52
CA ARG A 350 -12.10 30.46 6.75
C ARG A 350 -12.85 29.17 7.03
N ALA A 351 -13.93 29.20 7.83
CA ALA A 351 -14.76 28.04 8.05
C ALA A 351 -15.45 27.61 6.75
N THR A 352 -15.26 26.36 6.37
CA THR A 352 -15.77 25.82 5.11
C THR A 352 -16.68 24.63 5.39
N LEU A 353 -17.87 24.62 4.79
CA LEU A 353 -18.82 23.49 4.80
C LEU A 353 -18.70 22.76 3.47
N VAL A 354 -18.55 21.44 3.55
CA VAL A 354 -18.53 20.54 2.39
C VAL A 354 -19.75 19.64 2.44
N LEU A 355 -20.48 19.57 1.33
CA LEU A 355 -21.64 18.71 1.13
C LEU A 355 -21.37 17.84 -0.11
N PHE A 356 -21.44 16.54 0.04
CA PHE A 356 -21.25 15.59 -1.05
C PHE A 356 -22.39 14.59 -1.08
N ASN A 357 -23.14 14.57 -2.20
CA ASN A 357 -24.22 13.63 -2.44
C ASN A 357 -23.77 12.55 -3.43
N ASN A 358 -23.66 11.30 -3.01
CA ASN A 358 -23.26 10.16 -3.83
C ASN A 358 -24.42 9.31 -4.36
N SER A 359 -25.67 9.77 -4.19
CA SER A 359 -26.85 8.99 -4.62
C SER A 359 -27.11 9.03 -6.12
N GLY A 360 -26.53 10.00 -6.85
CA GLY A 360 -26.89 10.28 -8.25
C GLY A 360 -28.27 10.93 -8.44
N HIS A 361 -29.01 11.22 -7.35
CA HIS A 361 -30.33 11.87 -7.36
C HIS A 361 -30.32 13.11 -6.47
N PRO A 362 -31.15 14.12 -6.80
CA PRO A 362 -31.36 15.25 -5.88
C PRO A 362 -31.90 14.80 -4.54
N CYS A 363 -31.41 15.36 -3.45
CA CYS A 363 -31.94 15.15 -2.10
C CYS A 363 -32.35 16.51 -1.48
N LEU A 364 -33.40 16.49 -0.67
CA LEU A 364 -33.84 17.62 0.14
C LEU A 364 -33.56 17.29 1.60
N LEU A 365 -32.70 18.10 2.20
CA LEU A 365 -32.15 17.91 3.55
C LEU A 365 -32.29 19.18 4.38
N TYR A 366 -32.27 19.05 5.69
CA TYR A 366 -32.20 20.14 6.66
C TYR A 366 -31.34 19.73 7.87
#